data_d25bec3d4dd881aeca0b34488e44846f
#
_entry.id   d25bec3d4dd881aeca0b34488e44846f
#
_cell.length_a   1.000
_cell.length_b   1.000
_cell.length_c   1.000
_cell.angle_alpha   90.00
_cell.angle_beta   90.00
_cell.angle_gamma   90.00
#
_symmetry.space_group_name_H-M   'P 1'
#
loop_
_entity.id
_entity.type
_entity.pdbx_description
1 polymer ?
#
loop_
_entity_poly.entity_id
_entity_poly.type
_entity_poly.pdbx_seq_one_letter_code
_entity_poly.pdbx_strand_id
1 'polypeptide(L)'
;MKTNICRNLCAAALLGASMAAYGQADAPGARTNPFLTEYTTPYGVPPFEQIEVADYREAFLKGMEEQKREIDAIVRQRSVPDFDNTIAALDRSG
;
A
#
# COMPACT_ATOMS: atom_id res chain seq x y z
N MET A 1 -67.85 -16.64 1.38
CA MET A 1 -67.44 -17.43 2.54
C MET A 1 -66.08 -16.91 2.97
N LYS A 2 -66.06 -16.41 3.98
CA LYS A 2 -65.34 -15.79 5.10
C LYS A 2 -63.83 -16.02 5.04
N THR A 3 -63.15 -15.01 4.60
CA THR A 3 -61.71 -14.83 4.68
C THR A 3 -61.30 -14.22 6.03
N ASN A 4 -60.54 -14.96 6.81
CA ASN A 4 -59.91 -14.45 8.04
C ASN A 4 -58.52 -13.97 7.72
N ILE A 5 -58.36 -12.68 7.77
CA ILE A 5 -57.09 -11.99 7.69
C ILE A 5 -56.48 -11.99 9.08
N CYS A 6 -55.50 -12.84 9.31
CA CYS A 6 -54.69 -12.77 10.52
C CYS A 6 -53.68 -11.62 10.39
N ARG A 7 -53.95 -10.57 11.15
CA ARG A 7 -53.03 -9.47 11.43
C ARG A 7 -51.99 -9.96 12.41
N ASN A 8 -50.83 -10.35 11.91
CA ASN A 8 -49.65 -10.52 12.76
C ASN A 8 -48.87 -9.23 12.80
N LEU A 9 -49.05 -8.53 13.90
CA LEU A 9 -48.11 -7.48 14.31
C LEU A 9 -46.80 -8.15 14.71
N CYS A 10 -45.81 -8.10 13.85
CA CYS A 10 -44.44 -8.37 14.26
C CYS A 10 -43.84 -7.11 14.83
N ALA A 11 -43.65 -7.12 16.13
CA ALA A 11 -42.89 -6.11 16.83
C ALA A 11 -41.44 -6.17 16.35
N ALA A 12 -40.99 -5.12 15.68
CA ALA A 12 -39.58 -4.93 15.33
C ALA A 12 -38.82 -4.62 16.61
N ALA A 13 -38.05 -5.57 17.10
CA ALA A 13 -37.04 -5.37 18.13
C ALA A 13 -35.89 -4.57 17.53
N LEU A 14 -35.78 -3.31 17.92
CA LEU A 14 -34.62 -2.46 17.67
C LEU A 14 -33.45 -2.97 18.49
N LEU A 15 -32.65 -3.88 17.95
CA LEU A 15 -31.32 -4.19 18.43
C LEU A 15 -30.43 -3.04 18.00
N GLY A 16 -30.18 -2.13 18.96
CA GLY A 16 -29.18 -1.11 18.82
C GLY A 16 -27.79 -1.74 18.68
N ALA A 17 -27.29 -1.87 17.47
CA ALA A 17 -25.91 -2.16 17.21
C ALA A 17 -25.10 -0.90 17.58
N SER A 18 -24.54 -0.91 18.79
CA SER A 18 -23.49 0.02 19.17
C SER A 18 -22.28 -0.29 18.28
N MET A 19 -22.21 0.35 17.13
CA MET A 19 -20.97 0.45 16.37
C MET A 19 -19.99 1.23 17.23
N ALA A 20 -19.12 0.51 17.91
CA ALA A 20 -17.92 1.12 18.47
C ALA A 20 -17.21 1.80 17.30
N ALA A 21 -17.21 3.12 17.35
CA ALA A 21 -16.38 3.94 16.48
C ALA A 21 -14.92 3.62 16.83
N TYR A 22 -14.38 2.59 16.22
CA TYR A 22 -12.94 2.47 16.08
C TYR A 22 -12.56 3.68 15.24
N GLY A 23 -11.85 4.63 15.89
CA GLY A 23 -11.36 5.80 15.21
C GLY A 23 -10.73 5.36 13.90
N GLN A 24 -11.35 5.72 12.80
CA GLN A 24 -10.67 5.74 11.52
C GLN A 24 -9.50 6.69 11.75
N ALA A 25 -8.31 6.11 11.82
CA ALA A 25 -7.11 6.89 11.61
C ALA A 25 -7.38 7.65 10.32
N ASP A 26 -7.38 8.96 10.39
CA ASP A 26 -7.56 9.83 9.25
C ASP A 26 -6.74 9.25 8.11
N ALA A 27 -7.39 8.91 7.01
CA ALA A 27 -6.71 8.63 5.78
C ALA A 27 -5.86 9.88 5.51
N PRO A 28 -4.53 9.79 5.48
CA PRO A 28 -3.70 10.96 5.28
C PRO A 28 -4.15 11.59 3.98
N GLY A 29 -4.68 12.79 4.07
CA GLY A 29 -5.13 13.53 2.90
C GLY A 29 -3.96 13.60 1.94
N ALA A 30 -4.06 12.95 0.81
CA ALA A 30 -3.24 12.94 -0.41
C ALA A 30 -1.79 13.47 -0.30
N ARG A 31 -1.13 13.27 0.85
CA ARG A 31 0.26 13.63 1.04
C ARG A 31 1.13 12.61 0.30
N THR A 32 1.89 13.06 -0.66
CA THR A 32 2.84 12.20 -1.37
C THR A 32 4.04 11.95 -0.45
N ASN A 33 4.42 10.68 -0.30
CA ASN A 33 5.59 10.30 0.47
C ASN A 33 6.86 10.89 -0.19
N PRO A 34 7.65 11.70 0.52
CA PRO A 34 8.82 12.34 -0.05
C PRO A 34 9.87 11.39 -0.60
N PHE A 35 10.00 10.18 -0.05
CA PHE A 35 10.93 9.16 -0.56
C PHE A 35 10.57 8.62 -1.94
N LEU A 36 9.33 8.81 -2.38
CA LEU A 36 8.84 8.30 -3.66
C LEU A 36 8.82 9.38 -4.76
N THR A 37 9.37 10.55 -4.47
CA THR A 37 9.46 11.67 -5.41
C THR A 37 10.91 12.07 -5.64
N GLU A 38 11.18 12.68 -6.78
CA GLU A 38 12.49 13.26 -7.03
C GLU A 38 12.77 14.43 -6.09
N TYR A 39 13.96 14.48 -5.53
CA TYR A 39 14.36 15.55 -4.62
C TYR A 39 14.76 16.80 -5.39
N THR A 40 14.08 17.90 -5.14
CA THR A 40 14.39 19.23 -5.70
C THR A 40 15.26 20.08 -4.74
N THR A 41 15.68 19.50 -3.64
CA THR A 41 16.52 20.14 -2.63
C THR A 41 17.95 20.34 -3.12
N PRO A 42 18.70 21.29 -2.57
CA PRO A 42 20.11 21.45 -2.87
C PRO A 42 20.87 20.15 -2.65
N TYR A 43 21.73 19.80 -3.61
CA TYR A 43 22.56 18.56 -3.60
C TYR A 43 21.78 17.25 -3.62
N GLY A 44 20.48 17.24 -3.91
CA GLY A 44 19.67 16.02 -3.90
C GLY A 44 19.50 15.37 -2.53
N VAL A 45 19.62 16.15 -1.46
CA VAL A 45 19.44 15.68 -0.09
C VAL A 45 17.94 15.44 0.18
N PRO A 46 17.56 14.32 0.84
CA PRO A 46 16.16 14.12 1.20
C PRO A 46 15.60 15.28 2.01
N PRO A 47 14.34 15.71 1.79
CA PRO A 47 13.72 16.80 2.52
C PRO A 47 13.29 16.34 3.92
N PHE A 48 14.24 16.16 4.83
CA PHE A 48 14.03 15.57 6.16
C PHE A 48 12.94 16.28 6.99
N GLU A 49 12.73 17.56 6.77
CA GLU A 49 11.68 18.33 7.44
C GLU A 49 10.26 17.91 7.05
N GLN A 50 10.13 17.23 5.88
CA GLN A 50 8.84 16.77 5.34
C GLN A 50 8.64 15.27 5.55
N ILE A 51 9.65 14.55 6.02
CA ILE A 51 9.61 13.09 6.18
C ILE A 51 9.03 12.74 7.53
N GLU A 52 8.03 11.88 7.54
CA GLU A 52 7.43 11.30 8.74
C GLU A 52 7.88 9.85 8.93
N VAL A 53 7.77 9.34 10.16
CA VAL A 53 8.14 7.96 10.47
C VAL A 53 7.37 6.93 9.62
N ALA A 54 6.11 7.23 9.31
CA ALA A 54 5.28 6.37 8.47
C ALA A 54 5.82 6.25 7.03
N ASP A 55 6.47 7.29 6.51
CA ASP A 55 7.02 7.31 5.16
C ASP A 55 8.12 6.28 4.95
N TYR A 56 8.94 6.05 5.98
CA TYR A 56 10.01 5.04 5.93
C TYR A 56 9.46 3.64 5.66
N ARG A 57 8.39 3.25 6.34
CA ARG A 57 7.82 1.92 6.16
C ARG A 57 7.32 1.70 4.75
N GLU A 58 6.60 2.67 4.20
CA GLU A 58 6.08 2.62 2.84
C GLU A 58 7.22 2.57 1.81
N ALA A 59 8.23 3.43 1.97
CA ALA A 59 9.39 3.49 1.10
C ALA A 59 10.17 2.16 1.08
N PHE A 60 10.41 1.57 2.25
CA PHE A 60 11.08 0.27 2.35
C PHE A 60 10.29 -0.85 1.68
N LEU A 61 8.99 -0.94 1.91
CA LEU A 61 8.16 -1.98 1.30
C LEU A 61 8.17 -1.85 -0.23
N LYS A 62 8.08 -0.63 -0.74
CA LYS A 62 8.12 -0.38 -2.17
C LYS A 62 9.49 -0.68 -2.78
N GLY A 63 10.57 -0.26 -2.12
CA GLY A 63 11.94 -0.57 -2.56
C GLY A 63 12.22 -2.07 -2.60
N MET A 64 11.78 -2.82 -1.59
CA MET A 64 11.92 -4.27 -1.56
C MET A 64 11.12 -4.96 -2.66
N GLU A 65 9.92 -4.48 -2.97
CA GLU A 65 9.11 -5.00 -4.07
C GLU A 65 9.78 -4.71 -5.43
N GLU A 66 10.34 -3.53 -5.59
CA GLU A 66 11.03 -3.12 -6.80
C GLU A 66 12.30 -3.96 -7.03
N GLN A 67 13.14 -4.10 -6.03
CA GLN A 67 14.34 -4.96 -6.10
C GLN A 67 13.98 -6.42 -6.40
N LYS A 68 12.96 -6.95 -5.77
CA LYS A 68 12.49 -8.30 -6.07
C LYS A 68 12.09 -8.46 -7.55
N ARG A 69 11.44 -7.46 -8.12
CA ARG A 69 11.04 -7.45 -9.53
C ARG A 69 12.25 -7.41 -10.46
N GLU A 70 13.27 -6.63 -10.11
CA GLU A 70 14.52 -6.55 -10.86
C GLU A 70 15.29 -7.88 -10.85
N ILE A 71 15.42 -8.50 -9.68
CA ILE A 71 16.02 -9.83 -9.55
C ILE A 71 15.23 -10.88 -10.32
N ASP A 72 13.91 -10.85 -10.25
CA ASP A 72 13.05 -11.74 -11.02
C ASP A 72 13.26 -11.57 -12.54
N ALA A 73 13.52 -10.35 -13.01
CA ALA A 73 13.83 -10.10 -14.41
C ALA A 73 15.18 -10.72 -14.82
N ILE A 74 16.20 -10.62 -13.96
CA ILE A 74 17.50 -11.27 -14.21
C ILE A 74 17.35 -12.79 -14.27
N VAL A 75 16.60 -13.37 -13.35
CA VAL A 75 16.39 -14.83 -13.27
C VAL A 75 15.58 -15.37 -14.47
N ARG A 76 14.62 -14.59 -14.94
CA ARG A 76 13.73 -15.01 -16.04
C ARG A 76 14.25 -14.69 -17.43
N GLN A 77 15.37 -14.00 -17.56
CA GLN A 77 15.97 -13.74 -18.87
C GLN A 77 16.27 -15.07 -19.60
N ARG A 78 16.13 -15.05 -20.92
CA ARG A 78 16.34 -16.24 -21.76
C ARG A 78 17.69 -16.25 -22.51
N SER A 79 18.43 -15.16 -22.38
CA SER A 79 19.78 -15.07 -22.93
C SER A 79 20.74 -16.00 -22.18
N VAL A 80 21.80 -16.43 -22.88
CA VAL A 80 22.88 -17.16 -22.23
C VAL A 80 23.47 -16.28 -21.13
N PRO A 81 23.58 -16.76 -19.88
CA PRO A 81 24.15 -15.98 -18.78
C PRO A 81 25.58 -15.55 -19.10
N ASP A 82 25.83 -14.27 -18.94
CA ASP A 82 27.16 -13.66 -19.03
C ASP A 82 27.37 -12.67 -17.85
N PHE A 83 28.54 -12.06 -17.79
CA PHE A 83 28.87 -11.13 -16.73
C PHE A 83 27.92 -9.93 -16.70
N ASP A 84 27.62 -9.36 -17.86
CA ASP A 84 26.83 -8.13 -17.95
C ASP A 84 25.35 -8.34 -17.61
N ASN A 85 24.77 -9.42 -18.14
CA ASN A 85 23.34 -9.70 -17.94
C ASN A 85 23.02 -10.39 -16.61
N THR A 86 24.03 -10.81 -15.86
CA THR A 86 23.86 -11.52 -14.58
C THR A 86 24.53 -10.75 -13.44
N ILE A 87 25.85 -10.62 -13.44
CA ILE A 87 26.58 -10.02 -12.33
C ILE A 87 26.43 -8.50 -12.31
N ALA A 88 26.70 -7.84 -13.42
CA ALA A 88 26.55 -6.39 -13.51
C ALA A 88 25.08 -5.94 -13.43
N ALA A 89 24.15 -6.77 -13.89
CA ALA A 89 22.72 -6.53 -13.73
C ALA A 89 22.29 -6.61 -12.26
N LEU A 90 22.83 -7.58 -11.51
CA LEU A 90 22.57 -7.71 -10.07
C LEU A 90 23.19 -6.55 -9.28
N ASP A 91 24.40 -6.12 -9.63
CA ASP A 91 25.08 -4.99 -8.99
C ASP A 91 24.32 -3.65 -9.17
N ARG A 92 23.60 -3.52 -10.28
CA ARG A 92 22.77 -2.34 -10.59
C ARG A 92 21.36 -2.41 -10.01
N SER A 93 20.94 -3.56 -9.48
CA SER A 93 19.64 -3.72 -8.88
C SER A 93 19.59 -3.16 -7.46
N GLY A 94 18.51 -2.47 -7.07
CA GLY A 94 18.30 -1.96 -5.70
C GLY A 94 18.38 -0.47 -5.52
#